data_d78395f7a3a446c87edb6a7ab77990bc
#
_entry.id   d78395f7a3a446c87edb6a7ab77990bc
#
_cell.length_a   1.000
_cell.length_b   1.000
_cell.length_c   1.000
_cell.angle_alpha   90.00
_cell.angle_beta   90.00
_cell.angle_gamma   90.00
#
_symmetry.space_group_name_H-M   'P 1'
#
loop_
_entity.id
_entity.type
_entity.pdbx_description
1 polymer ?
#
loop_
_entity_poly.entity_id
_entity_poly.type
_entity_poly.pdbx_seq_one_letter_code
_entity_poly.pdbx_strand_id
1 'polypeptide(L)'
;GVFAANHFSEIKNVLRPVLTLADTAHALLGSGVMSTLTKSMHHAIGVPQWTPAMPKAYNPESVKKEIIQKSTQPQPENLKVVYFPSCINQTMGLARKSPEEQPLVNKMVSLLHKAGYEIIFPDKMENLCCGTIWESKGMPDVADSKAAELETALLQASENGKYPVLCDQSPCLYRMRHTIKQLRLYEPAEFIYTFLQDKLEFRPTDKPIALHITCSMKKMGLGDQITALARLCSNNVFIPEEVGCCGFAGDKGFTHPEVNAYALRKLKPQIEKKHIDIGYSNSRTCEIGLTTNSGIAYVSIVYLVDQCTLKKEKI
;
A
#
# COMPACT_ATOMS: atom_id res chain seq x y z
N GLY A 1 17.53 16.50 -5.98
CA GLY A 1 17.33 15.69 -4.78
C GLY A 1 16.84 16.53 -3.61
N VAL A 2 17.74 17.36 -3.01
CA VAL A 2 17.44 18.18 -1.82
C VAL A 2 16.24 19.11 -2.03
N PHE A 3 16.20 19.84 -3.15
CA PHE A 3 15.05 20.70 -3.49
C PHE A 3 13.71 19.93 -3.44
N ALA A 4 13.68 18.77 -4.09
CA ALA A 4 12.46 17.95 -4.12
C ALA A 4 12.09 17.37 -2.75
N ALA A 5 13.06 17.11 -1.88
CA ALA A 5 12.80 16.65 -0.50
C ALA A 5 12.20 17.77 0.36
N ASN A 6 12.69 19.00 0.20
CA ASN A 6 12.19 20.17 0.94
C ASN A 6 10.79 20.62 0.49
N HIS A 7 10.42 20.31 -0.77
CA HIS A 7 9.12 20.66 -1.37
C HIS A 7 8.26 19.41 -1.61
N PHE A 8 8.35 18.42 -0.72
CA PHE A 8 7.76 17.10 -0.96
C PHE A 8 6.23 17.10 -1.02
N SER A 9 5.58 17.91 -0.18
CA SER A 9 4.11 18.09 -0.23
C SER A 9 3.65 18.76 -1.51
N GLU A 10 4.39 19.79 -1.98
CA GLU A 10 4.06 20.48 -3.21
C GLU A 10 4.17 19.54 -4.43
N ILE A 11 5.20 18.68 -4.45
CA ILE A 11 5.37 17.67 -5.50
C ILE A 11 4.19 16.69 -5.49
N LYS A 12 3.73 16.23 -4.33
CA LYS A 12 2.52 15.38 -4.25
C LYS A 12 1.28 16.13 -4.73
N ASN A 13 1.16 17.42 -4.42
CA ASN A 13 0.05 18.25 -4.87
C ASN A 13 0.05 18.45 -6.40
N VAL A 14 1.22 18.48 -7.05
CA VAL A 14 1.33 18.49 -8.51
C VAL A 14 1.05 17.11 -9.11
N LEU A 15 1.44 16.02 -8.44
CA LEU A 15 1.20 14.66 -8.94
C LEU A 15 -0.29 14.31 -8.99
N ARG A 16 -1.09 14.78 -8.03
CA ARG A 16 -2.55 14.51 -8.01
C ARG A 16 -3.28 15.00 -9.26
N PRO A 17 -3.15 16.27 -9.70
CA PRO A 17 -3.71 16.72 -10.99
C PRO A 17 -3.24 15.91 -12.19
N VAL A 18 -1.96 15.50 -12.23
CA VAL A 18 -1.41 14.65 -13.31
C VAL A 18 -2.12 13.29 -13.33
N LEU A 19 -2.30 12.64 -12.17
CA LEU A 19 -3.05 11.38 -12.09
C LEU A 19 -4.52 11.55 -12.48
N THR A 20 -5.15 12.65 -12.09
CA THR A 20 -6.53 12.97 -12.49
C THR A 20 -6.65 13.16 -13.99
N LEU A 21 -5.70 13.90 -14.60
CA LEU A 21 -5.66 14.10 -16.05
C LEU A 21 -5.46 12.77 -16.80
N ALA A 22 -4.53 11.93 -16.34
CA ALA A 22 -4.28 10.61 -16.91
C ALA A 22 -5.51 9.70 -16.81
N ASP A 23 -6.24 9.72 -15.67
CA ASP A 23 -7.48 8.95 -15.51
C ASP A 23 -8.60 9.49 -16.42
N THR A 24 -8.73 10.82 -16.57
CA THR A 24 -9.70 11.43 -17.47
C THR A 24 -9.39 11.11 -18.93
N ALA A 25 -8.13 11.21 -19.32
CA ALA A 25 -7.69 10.81 -20.65
C ALA A 25 -7.96 9.32 -20.94
N HIS A 26 -7.71 8.45 -19.95
CA HIS A 26 -8.05 7.04 -20.04
C HIS A 26 -9.57 6.81 -20.24
N ALA A 27 -10.41 7.58 -19.53
CA ALA A 27 -11.86 7.49 -19.68
C ALA A 27 -12.35 7.83 -21.10
N LEU A 28 -11.72 8.82 -21.72
CA LEU A 28 -12.09 9.33 -23.04
C LEU A 28 -11.50 8.50 -24.18
N LEU A 29 -10.23 8.12 -24.08
CA LEU A 29 -9.45 7.50 -25.17
C LEU A 29 -9.42 5.96 -25.08
N GLY A 30 -9.70 5.41 -23.90
CA GLY A 30 -9.59 3.99 -23.64
C GLY A 30 -8.16 3.47 -23.45
N SER A 31 -8.04 2.23 -22.97
CA SER A 31 -6.76 1.63 -22.60
C SER A 31 -5.80 1.44 -23.76
N GLY A 32 -6.31 1.09 -24.96
CA GLY A 32 -5.48 0.83 -26.15
C GLY A 32 -4.75 2.07 -26.62
N VAL A 33 -5.49 3.19 -26.80
CA VAL A 33 -4.91 4.47 -27.25
C VAL A 33 -3.93 5.02 -26.22
N MET A 34 -4.31 5.01 -24.94
CA MET A 34 -3.43 5.47 -23.86
C MET A 34 -2.13 4.68 -23.79
N SER A 35 -2.19 3.36 -23.89
CA SER A 35 -1.01 2.50 -23.88
C SER A 35 -0.08 2.78 -25.06
N THR A 36 -0.63 2.91 -26.29
CA THR A 36 0.16 3.19 -27.50
C THR A 36 0.80 4.57 -27.42
N LEU A 37 0.03 5.60 -27.05
CA LEU A 37 0.51 6.97 -26.94
C LEU A 37 1.65 7.10 -25.93
N THR A 38 1.44 6.60 -24.71
CA THR A 38 2.45 6.71 -23.64
C THR A 38 3.68 5.84 -23.91
N LYS A 39 3.54 4.71 -24.62
CA LYS A 39 4.66 3.91 -25.09
C LYS A 39 5.51 4.68 -26.11
N SER A 40 4.89 5.34 -27.07
CA SER A 40 5.60 6.18 -28.04
C SER A 40 6.30 7.36 -27.38
N MET A 41 5.64 8.04 -26.44
CA MET A 41 6.24 9.13 -25.67
C MET A 41 7.37 8.63 -24.77
N HIS A 42 7.25 7.46 -24.18
CA HIS A 42 8.31 6.83 -23.38
C HIS A 42 9.59 6.64 -24.21
N HIS A 43 9.45 6.07 -25.41
CA HIS A 43 10.60 5.89 -26.33
C HIS A 43 11.22 7.21 -26.80
N ALA A 44 10.39 8.25 -27.02
CA ALA A 44 10.86 9.54 -27.54
C ALA A 44 11.53 10.43 -26.48
N ILE A 45 10.94 10.52 -25.29
CA ILE A 45 11.34 11.51 -24.26
C ILE A 45 11.42 10.92 -22.84
N GLY A 46 11.35 9.59 -22.67
CA GLY A 46 11.57 8.91 -21.39
C GLY A 46 10.48 9.12 -20.33
N VAL A 47 9.27 9.57 -20.70
CA VAL A 47 8.18 9.72 -19.72
C VAL A 47 7.74 8.36 -19.19
N PRO A 48 7.21 8.30 -17.94
CA PRO A 48 6.66 7.07 -17.39
C PRO A 48 5.58 6.44 -18.28
N GLN A 49 5.65 5.13 -18.49
CA GLN A 49 4.62 4.40 -19.22
C GLN A 49 3.33 4.29 -18.39
N TRP A 50 2.22 4.62 -19.03
CA TRP A 50 0.91 4.42 -18.42
C TRP A 50 0.47 2.95 -18.54
N THR A 51 -0.26 2.47 -17.54
CA THR A 51 -0.87 1.14 -17.51
C THR A 51 -2.33 1.25 -17.03
N PRO A 52 -3.25 0.34 -17.45
CA PRO A 52 -4.61 0.29 -16.92
C PRO A 52 -4.70 0.11 -15.40
N ALA A 53 -3.64 -0.38 -14.78
CA ALA A 53 -3.51 -0.50 -13.33
C ALA A 53 -3.11 0.82 -12.63
N MET A 54 -2.87 1.91 -13.39
CA MET A 54 -2.51 3.22 -12.82
C MET A 54 -3.66 3.74 -11.95
N PRO A 55 -3.38 4.06 -10.66
CA PRO A 55 -4.39 4.58 -9.76
C PRO A 55 -4.82 6.01 -10.10
N LYS A 56 -6.07 6.34 -9.72
CA LYS A 56 -6.55 7.73 -9.67
C LYS A 56 -5.86 8.50 -8.56
N ALA A 57 -5.92 9.83 -8.65
CA ALA A 57 -5.51 10.68 -7.55
C ALA A 57 -6.34 10.43 -6.28
N TYR A 58 -5.68 10.56 -5.13
CA TYR A 58 -6.33 10.47 -3.82
C TYR A 58 -5.76 11.53 -2.85
N ASN A 59 -6.60 11.96 -1.91
CA ASN A 59 -6.21 12.84 -0.81
C ASN A 59 -6.89 12.35 0.48
N PRO A 60 -6.15 11.99 1.53
CA PRO A 60 -6.70 11.47 2.79
C PRO A 60 -7.32 12.53 3.71
N GLU A 61 -7.32 13.82 3.35
CA GLU A 61 -7.81 14.89 4.21
C GLU A 61 -9.26 14.72 4.68
N SER A 62 -10.14 14.16 3.83
CA SER A 62 -11.52 13.87 4.21
C SER A 62 -11.62 12.85 5.34
N VAL A 63 -10.83 11.77 5.24
CA VAL A 63 -10.76 10.72 6.26
C VAL A 63 -10.13 11.24 7.55
N LYS A 64 -9.07 12.04 7.44
CA LYS A 64 -8.43 12.68 8.61
C LYS A 64 -9.43 13.55 9.38
N LYS A 65 -10.23 14.38 8.69
CA LYS A 65 -11.27 15.20 9.31
C LYS A 65 -12.36 14.36 9.98
N GLU A 66 -12.81 13.29 9.33
CA GLU A 66 -13.81 12.37 9.88
C GLU A 66 -13.32 11.70 11.17
N ILE A 67 -12.08 11.27 11.22
CA ILE A 67 -11.47 10.63 12.40
C ILE A 67 -11.38 11.62 13.55
N ILE A 68 -10.90 12.85 13.31
CA ILE A 68 -10.82 13.89 14.33
C ILE A 68 -12.21 14.17 14.92
N GLN A 69 -13.26 14.19 14.10
CA GLN A 69 -14.63 14.38 14.57
C GLN A 69 -15.18 13.19 15.38
N LYS A 70 -14.81 11.97 15.03
CA LYS A 70 -15.27 10.74 15.72
C LYS A 70 -14.49 10.45 17.01
N SER A 71 -13.26 10.92 17.16
CA SER A 71 -12.42 10.73 18.36
C SER A 71 -12.98 11.41 19.61
N THR A 72 -14.05 12.21 19.49
CA THR A 72 -14.73 12.86 20.62
C THR A 72 -15.68 11.92 21.38
N GLN A 73 -15.92 10.69 20.91
CA GLN A 73 -16.74 9.71 21.65
C GLN A 73 -15.83 8.73 22.43
N PRO A 74 -15.99 8.61 23.76
CA PRO A 74 -15.20 7.69 24.55
C PRO A 74 -15.48 6.23 24.13
N GLN A 75 -14.45 5.56 23.63
CA GLN A 75 -14.48 4.12 23.36
C GLN A 75 -14.17 3.35 24.66
N PRO A 76 -14.82 2.21 24.95
CA PRO A 76 -14.71 1.49 26.23
C PRO A 76 -13.32 0.90 26.54
N GLU A 77 -12.47 0.71 25.54
CA GLU A 77 -11.06 0.33 25.67
C GLU A 77 -10.22 1.23 24.77
N ASN A 78 -9.37 2.07 25.35
CA ASN A 78 -8.49 2.99 24.63
C ASN A 78 -7.32 2.21 23.96
N LEU A 79 -7.63 1.38 22.97
CA LEU A 79 -6.63 0.83 22.08
C LEU A 79 -6.27 1.89 21.05
N LYS A 80 -5.03 2.36 21.09
CA LYS A 80 -4.54 3.40 20.18
C LYS A 80 -3.47 2.87 19.25
N VAL A 81 -3.50 3.36 18.01
CA VAL A 81 -2.48 3.08 17.00
C VAL A 81 -2.15 4.34 16.23
N VAL A 82 -0.86 4.60 16.04
CA VAL A 82 -0.42 5.64 15.10
C VAL A 82 -0.45 5.04 13.71
N TYR A 83 -1.30 5.56 12.84
CA TYR A 83 -1.33 5.14 11.44
C TYR A 83 -0.62 6.16 10.57
N PHE A 84 0.48 5.73 9.96
CA PHE A 84 1.23 6.49 8.97
C PHE A 84 0.95 5.92 7.57
N PRO A 85 -0.04 6.47 6.84
CA PRO A 85 -0.20 6.15 5.43
C PRO A 85 1.05 6.57 4.66
N SER A 86 1.61 5.67 3.89
CA SER A 86 2.77 5.97 3.05
C SER A 86 2.44 7.08 2.04
N CYS A 87 3.46 7.82 1.61
CA CYS A 87 3.28 8.93 0.65
C CYS A 87 2.58 8.48 -0.64
N ILE A 88 2.84 7.25 -1.10
CA ILE A 88 2.19 6.69 -2.29
C ILE A 88 0.70 6.46 -2.05
N ASN A 89 0.30 5.91 -0.89
CA ASN A 89 -1.10 5.68 -0.54
C ASN A 89 -1.84 6.98 -0.16
N GLN A 90 -1.12 8.03 0.24
CA GLN A 90 -1.67 9.39 0.38
C GLN A 90 -1.96 10.07 -0.97
N THR A 91 -1.40 9.58 -2.08
CA THR A 91 -1.45 10.22 -3.40
C THR A 91 -2.23 9.40 -4.42
N MET A 92 -2.11 8.07 -4.34
CA MET A 92 -2.68 7.10 -5.27
C MET A 92 -3.85 6.35 -4.62
N GLY A 93 -5.04 6.55 -5.18
CA GLY A 93 -6.25 5.83 -4.80
C GLY A 93 -6.43 4.49 -5.53
N LEU A 94 -7.63 4.24 -6.01
CA LEU A 94 -7.95 3.04 -6.78
C LEU A 94 -7.66 3.22 -8.26
N ALA A 95 -7.30 2.13 -8.95
CA ALA A 95 -7.32 2.09 -10.40
C ALA A 95 -8.79 2.09 -10.90
N ARG A 96 -9.03 2.57 -12.13
CA ARG A 96 -10.39 2.69 -12.71
C ARG A 96 -11.16 1.36 -12.74
N LYS A 97 -10.46 0.24 -12.93
CA LYS A 97 -11.04 -1.10 -12.97
C LYS A 97 -10.76 -1.90 -11.68
N SER A 98 -10.48 -1.20 -10.58
CA SER A 98 -10.34 -1.87 -9.28
C SER A 98 -11.66 -2.55 -8.90
N PRO A 99 -11.62 -3.77 -8.33
CA PRO A 99 -12.80 -4.39 -7.73
C PRO A 99 -13.24 -3.72 -6.42
N GLU A 100 -12.42 -2.79 -5.90
CA GLU A 100 -12.64 -2.10 -4.63
C GLU A 100 -13.29 -0.73 -4.83
N GLU A 101 -14.10 -0.31 -3.86
CA GLU A 101 -14.82 0.96 -3.92
C GLU A 101 -14.15 2.09 -3.14
N GLN A 102 -13.32 1.75 -2.15
CA GLN A 102 -12.67 2.72 -1.27
C GLN A 102 -11.14 2.63 -1.36
N PRO A 103 -10.42 3.77 -1.31
CA PRO A 103 -8.96 3.77 -1.23
C PRO A 103 -8.44 3.04 0.02
N LEU A 104 -7.20 2.53 -0.08
CA LEU A 104 -6.58 1.73 0.98
C LEU A 104 -6.58 2.42 2.36
N VAL A 105 -6.33 3.73 2.39
CA VAL A 105 -6.31 4.49 3.66
C VAL A 105 -7.68 4.45 4.33
N ASN A 106 -8.77 4.65 3.57
CA ASN A 106 -10.14 4.55 4.09
C ASN A 106 -10.44 3.14 4.60
N LYS A 107 -10.02 2.14 3.84
CA LYS A 107 -10.24 0.73 4.18
C LYS A 107 -9.47 0.32 5.45
N MET A 108 -8.23 0.77 5.61
CA MET A 108 -7.45 0.54 6.83
C MET A 108 -8.10 1.20 8.05
N VAL A 109 -8.56 2.44 7.89
CA VAL A 109 -9.29 3.15 8.95
C VAL A 109 -10.56 2.41 9.35
N SER A 110 -11.34 1.95 8.37
CA SER A 110 -12.55 1.14 8.61
C SER A 110 -12.23 -0.12 9.40
N LEU A 111 -11.19 -0.85 9.00
CA LEU A 111 -10.76 -2.09 9.66
C LEU A 111 -10.29 -1.86 11.10
N LEU A 112 -9.50 -0.82 11.34
CA LEU A 112 -9.02 -0.46 12.68
C LEU A 112 -10.18 -0.07 13.59
N HIS A 113 -11.15 0.71 13.11
CA HIS A 113 -12.37 1.04 13.85
C HIS A 113 -13.23 -0.19 14.12
N LYS A 114 -13.37 -1.11 13.14
CA LYS A 114 -14.06 -2.38 13.31
C LYS A 114 -13.47 -3.19 14.49
N ALA A 115 -12.14 -3.14 14.66
CA ALA A 115 -11.43 -3.78 15.75
C ALA A 115 -11.37 -2.96 17.06
N GLY A 116 -12.01 -1.77 17.09
CA GLY A 116 -12.08 -0.93 18.29
C GLY A 116 -10.87 -0.05 18.56
N TYR A 117 -10.01 0.18 17.55
CA TYR A 117 -8.85 1.05 17.71
C TYR A 117 -9.20 2.53 17.48
N GLU A 118 -8.67 3.38 18.35
CA GLU A 118 -8.53 4.83 18.11
C GLU A 118 -7.29 5.06 17.23
N ILE A 119 -7.44 5.88 16.19
CA ILE A 119 -6.39 6.12 15.21
C ILE A 119 -5.81 7.51 15.40
N ILE A 120 -4.50 7.57 15.51
CA ILE A 120 -3.73 8.81 15.57
C ILE A 120 -2.96 8.96 14.26
N PHE A 121 -3.17 10.06 13.54
CA PHE A 121 -2.31 10.41 12.42
C PHE A 121 -1.17 11.33 12.90
N PRO A 122 0.07 11.14 12.41
CA PRO A 122 1.14 12.07 12.70
C PRO A 122 0.84 13.44 12.12
N ASP A 123 1.27 14.48 12.81
CA ASP A 123 1.13 15.85 12.34
C ASP A 123 1.87 16.06 11.02
N LYS A 124 1.29 16.90 10.14
CA LYS A 124 1.87 17.25 8.84
C LYS A 124 2.29 16.02 8.02
N MET A 125 1.50 14.92 8.12
CA MET A 125 1.86 13.65 7.46
C MET A 125 2.05 13.79 5.95
N GLU A 126 1.50 14.84 5.33
CA GLU A 126 1.67 15.15 3.92
C GLU A 126 3.11 15.51 3.55
N ASN A 127 3.94 15.93 4.52
CA ASN A 127 5.36 16.25 4.33
C ASN A 127 6.29 15.07 4.65
N LEU A 128 5.75 14.04 5.32
CA LEU A 128 6.54 12.94 5.83
C LEU A 128 6.84 11.89 4.74
N CYS A 129 8.07 11.36 4.79
CA CYS A 129 8.54 10.31 3.90
C CYS A 129 9.53 9.40 4.64
N CYS A 130 9.45 8.09 4.40
CA CYS A 130 10.42 7.12 4.95
C CYS A 130 11.83 7.22 4.33
N GLY A 131 12.01 8.00 3.27
CA GLY A 131 13.28 8.16 2.58
C GLY A 131 13.57 7.14 1.48
N THR A 132 12.82 6.04 1.36
CA THR A 132 13.09 4.96 0.38
C THR A 132 13.27 5.44 -1.05
N ILE A 133 12.49 6.43 -1.49
CA ILE A 133 12.60 6.97 -2.86
C ILE A 133 13.95 7.65 -3.11
N TRP A 134 14.48 8.35 -2.12
CA TRP A 134 15.78 9.04 -2.20
C TRP A 134 16.93 8.05 -2.17
N GLU A 135 16.88 7.08 -1.26
CA GLU A 135 17.85 6.00 -1.17
C GLU A 135 17.95 5.22 -2.49
N SER A 136 16.82 4.85 -3.09
CA SER A 136 16.79 4.12 -4.37
C SER A 136 17.38 4.91 -5.55
N LYS A 137 17.57 6.21 -5.40
CA LYS A 137 18.18 7.12 -6.38
C LYS A 137 19.62 7.54 -6.02
N GLY A 138 20.21 6.86 -5.04
CA GLY A 138 21.60 7.12 -4.63
C GLY A 138 21.79 8.41 -3.84
N MET A 139 20.78 8.86 -3.11
CA MET A 139 20.82 10.08 -2.26
C MET A 139 20.62 9.70 -0.78
N PRO A 140 21.57 8.97 -0.15
CA PRO A 140 21.41 8.49 1.22
C PRO A 140 21.23 9.60 2.24
N ASP A 141 21.99 10.71 2.14
CA ASP A 141 21.89 11.83 3.11
C ASP A 141 20.50 12.47 3.11
N VAL A 142 19.89 12.63 1.93
CA VAL A 142 18.52 13.14 1.79
C VAL A 142 17.52 12.14 2.36
N ALA A 143 17.76 10.86 2.10
CA ALA A 143 16.91 9.77 2.59
C ALA A 143 16.93 9.70 4.11
N ASP A 144 18.09 9.85 4.74
CA ASP A 144 18.27 9.83 6.19
C ASP A 144 17.69 11.08 6.86
N SER A 145 17.83 12.25 6.25
CA SER A 145 17.16 13.46 6.71
C SER A 145 15.64 13.30 6.74
N LYS A 146 15.03 12.73 5.67
CA LYS A 146 13.59 12.48 5.63
C LYS A 146 13.14 11.40 6.63
N ALA A 147 13.99 10.39 6.89
CA ALA A 147 13.72 9.38 7.92
C ALA A 147 13.74 9.98 9.32
N ALA A 148 14.67 10.91 9.62
CA ALA A 148 14.75 11.61 10.91
C ALA A 148 13.54 12.53 11.15
N GLU A 149 13.07 13.26 10.11
CA GLU A 149 11.84 14.05 10.19
C GLU A 149 10.62 13.13 10.52
N LEU A 150 10.53 11.98 9.84
CA LEU A 150 9.48 11.00 10.10
C LEU A 150 9.57 10.43 11.51
N GLU A 151 10.75 10.04 11.98
CA GLU A 151 10.96 9.53 13.34
C GLU A 151 10.48 10.52 14.40
N THR A 152 10.85 11.80 14.27
CA THR A 152 10.42 12.86 15.18
C THR A 152 8.89 12.96 15.24
N ALA A 153 8.22 12.99 14.09
CA ALA A 153 6.77 13.08 14.04
C ALA A 153 6.06 11.83 14.60
N LEU A 154 6.63 10.64 14.37
CA LEU A 154 6.09 9.39 14.90
C LEU A 154 6.32 9.24 16.40
N LEU A 155 7.46 9.69 16.95
CA LEU A 155 7.71 9.75 18.40
C LEU A 155 6.67 10.63 19.09
N GLN A 156 6.41 11.82 18.54
CA GLN A 156 5.39 12.71 19.06
C GLN A 156 3.99 12.07 19.02
N ALA A 157 3.59 11.53 17.87
CA ALA A 157 2.27 10.93 17.69
C ALA A 157 2.06 9.67 18.56
N SER A 158 3.12 8.89 18.81
CA SER A 158 3.06 7.67 19.62
C SER A 158 3.26 7.87 21.11
N GLU A 159 3.32 9.11 21.60
CA GLU A 159 3.71 9.43 22.98
C GLU A 159 5.03 8.70 23.38
N ASN A 160 6.08 8.93 22.60
CA ASN A 160 7.40 8.31 22.75
C ASN A 160 7.39 6.77 22.69
N GLY A 161 6.62 6.20 21.76
CA GLY A 161 6.57 4.75 21.52
C GLY A 161 5.59 4.00 22.43
N LYS A 162 4.75 4.69 23.19
CA LYS A 162 3.66 4.10 23.97
C LYS A 162 2.68 3.35 23.07
N TYR A 163 2.29 3.95 21.96
CA TYR A 163 1.40 3.34 20.96
C TYR A 163 2.19 2.71 19.82
N PRO A 164 1.74 1.56 19.28
CA PRO A 164 2.33 0.97 18.09
C PRO A 164 2.13 1.86 16.87
N VAL A 165 3.06 1.80 15.91
CA VAL A 165 3.01 2.55 14.66
C VAL A 165 2.76 1.57 13.51
N LEU A 166 1.75 1.86 12.70
CA LEU A 166 1.36 1.10 11.52
C LEU A 166 1.72 1.87 10.25
N CYS A 167 2.47 1.24 9.33
CA CYS A 167 2.78 1.79 8.01
C CYS A 167 2.27 0.85 6.92
N ASP A 168 1.47 1.36 5.99
CA ASP A 168 0.74 0.59 4.97
C ASP A 168 1.52 0.25 3.70
N GLN A 169 2.85 0.35 3.75
CA GLN A 169 3.72 0.08 2.60
C GLN A 169 4.96 -0.69 3.04
N SER A 170 5.01 -1.96 2.71
CA SER A 170 6.06 -2.87 3.16
C SER A 170 7.50 -2.41 2.84
N PRO A 171 7.84 -1.85 1.65
CA PRO A 171 9.17 -1.29 1.41
C PRO A 171 9.51 -0.09 2.29
N CYS A 172 8.53 0.77 2.59
CA CYS A 172 8.71 1.89 3.52
C CYS A 172 9.01 1.39 4.92
N LEU A 173 8.22 0.43 5.41
CA LEU A 173 8.43 -0.16 6.72
C LEU A 173 9.79 -0.84 6.84
N TYR A 174 10.22 -1.56 5.79
CA TYR A 174 11.54 -2.20 5.77
C TYR A 174 12.65 -1.17 6.03
N ARG A 175 12.62 -0.02 5.35
CA ARG A 175 13.57 1.07 5.61
C ARG A 175 13.39 1.66 7.01
N MET A 176 12.15 1.98 7.43
CA MET A 176 11.87 2.53 8.75
C MET A 176 12.44 1.66 9.88
N ARG A 177 12.34 0.34 9.78
CA ARG A 177 12.94 -0.61 10.75
C ARG A 177 14.46 -0.58 10.77
N HIS A 178 15.12 -0.12 9.70
CA HIS A 178 16.57 0.06 9.66
C HIS A 178 17.02 1.39 10.27
N THR A 179 16.25 2.44 10.11
CA THR A 179 16.59 3.81 10.54
C THR A 179 15.99 4.19 11.89
N ILE A 180 14.78 3.75 12.21
CA ILE A 180 14.03 4.09 13.42
C ILE A 180 14.05 2.91 14.40
N LYS A 181 14.77 3.03 15.53
CA LYS A 181 14.96 1.93 16.49
C LYS A 181 14.11 2.06 17.75
N GLN A 182 13.60 3.26 18.04
CA GLN A 182 12.92 3.57 19.28
C GLN A 182 11.41 3.22 19.26
N LEU A 183 10.86 2.90 18.07
CA LEU A 183 9.43 2.69 17.88
C LEU A 183 9.09 1.24 17.51
N ARG A 184 7.93 0.80 17.96
CA ARG A 184 7.33 -0.48 17.54
C ARG A 184 6.60 -0.26 16.22
N LEU A 185 7.23 -0.66 15.13
CA LEU A 185 6.76 -0.44 13.76
C LEU A 185 6.17 -1.74 13.19
N TYR A 186 4.97 -1.65 12.63
CA TYR A 186 4.23 -2.81 12.11
C TYR A 186 3.79 -2.61 10.67
N GLU A 187 3.79 -3.70 9.94
CA GLU A 187 3.17 -3.86 8.62
C GLU A 187 1.69 -4.24 8.79
N PRO A 188 0.79 -3.89 7.86
CA PRO A 188 -0.64 -4.21 8.00
C PRO A 188 -0.93 -5.67 8.30
N ALA A 189 -0.37 -6.62 7.54
CA ALA A 189 -0.63 -8.04 7.78
C ALA A 189 -0.11 -8.51 9.16
N GLU A 190 1.07 -8.02 9.55
CA GLU A 190 1.65 -8.29 10.86
C GLU A 190 0.81 -7.69 11.98
N PHE A 191 0.38 -6.43 11.85
CA PHE A 191 -0.46 -5.76 12.85
C PHE A 191 -1.80 -6.46 13.02
N ILE A 192 -2.46 -6.79 11.92
CA ILE A 192 -3.74 -7.48 11.92
C ILE A 192 -3.59 -8.86 12.58
N TYR A 193 -2.61 -9.63 12.16
CA TYR A 193 -2.37 -10.97 12.71
C TYR A 193 -2.03 -10.93 14.21
N THR A 194 -1.26 -9.93 14.66
CA THR A 194 -0.79 -9.84 16.05
C THR A 194 -1.85 -9.25 16.98
N PHE A 195 -2.61 -8.23 16.54
CA PHE A 195 -3.43 -7.43 17.46
C PHE A 195 -4.92 -7.45 17.15
N LEU A 196 -5.34 -7.82 15.93
CA LEU A 196 -6.75 -7.78 15.55
C LEU A 196 -7.39 -9.17 15.44
N GLN A 197 -6.61 -10.24 15.43
CA GLN A 197 -7.12 -11.60 15.23
C GLN A 197 -8.19 -11.96 16.28
N ASP A 198 -7.97 -11.62 17.54
CA ASP A 198 -8.91 -11.91 18.64
C ASP A 198 -10.09 -10.91 18.73
N LYS A 199 -10.01 -9.80 17.99
CA LYS A 199 -11.01 -8.71 17.99
C LYS A 199 -11.98 -8.78 16.82
N LEU A 200 -11.64 -9.59 15.83
CA LEU A 200 -12.41 -9.77 14.60
C LEU A 200 -12.93 -11.20 14.50
N GLU A 201 -14.14 -11.37 13.99
CA GLU A 201 -14.69 -12.65 13.60
C GLU A 201 -14.37 -12.89 12.12
N PHE A 202 -13.53 -13.89 11.84
CA PHE A 202 -13.15 -14.26 10.49
C PHE A 202 -14.17 -15.21 9.84
N ARG A 203 -14.59 -14.89 8.63
CA ARG A 203 -15.47 -15.69 7.78
C ARG A 203 -14.78 -15.96 6.45
N PRO A 204 -14.03 -17.07 6.34
CA PRO A 204 -13.25 -17.35 5.14
C PRO A 204 -14.13 -17.55 3.92
N THR A 205 -13.64 -17.10 2.76
CA THR A 205 -14.27 -17.38 1.46
C THR A 205 -13.71 -18.68 0.86
N ASP A 206 -14.55 -19.38 0.07
CA ASP A 206 -14.11 -20.53 -0.72
C ASP A 206 -13.54 -20.13 -2.10
N LYS A 207 -13.65 -18.86 -2.48
CA LYS A 207 -13.07 -18.38 -3.75
C LYS A 207 -11.54 -18.47 -3.70
N PRO A 208 -10.90 -19.03 -4.74
CA PRO A 208 -9.46 -19.09 -4.82
C PRO A 208 -8.87 -17.67 -4.96
N ILE A 209 -7.83 -17.41 -4.22
CA ILE A 209 -7.09 -16.14 -4.23
C ILE A 209 -5.61 -16.36 -4.52
N ALA A 210 -4.95 -15.42 -5.20
CA ALA A 210 -3.51 -15.40 -5.32
C ALA A 210 -2.89 -14.49 -4.26
N LEU A 211 -1.84 -14.96 -3.59
CA LEU A 211 -1.08 -14.17 -2.63
C LEU A 211 0.34 -13.93 -3.12
N HIS A 212 0.72 -12.66 -3.26
CA HIS A 212 2.10 -12.27 -3.53
C HIS A 212 2.76 -11.71 -2.26
N ILE A 213 3.80 -12.39 -1.78
CA ILE A 213 4.61 -11.95 -0.64
C ILE A 213 5.74 -11.06 -1.16
N THR A 214 5.73 -9.78 -0.82
CA THR A 214 6.73 -8.81 -1.31
C THR A 214 8.14 -9.16 -0.84
N CYS A 215 9.14 -8.73 -1.60
CA CYS A 215 10.55 -8.95 -1.23
C CYS A 215 10.91 -8.29 0.11
N SER A 216 10.32 -7.14 0.44
CA SER A 216 10.49 -6.47 1.73
C SER A 216 9.92 -7.28 2.89
N MET A 217 8.72 -7.90 2.73
CA MET A 217 8.20 -8.81 3.76
C MET A 217 9.08 -10.03 3.98
N LYS A 218 9.56 -10.65 2.89
CA LYS A 218 10.49 -11.78 3.01
C LYS A 218 11.76 -11.39 3.78
N LYS A 219 12.32 -10.20 3.49
CA LYS A 219 13.49 -9.67 4.21
C LYS A 219 13.22 -9.37 5.69
N MET A 220 11.99 -9.03 6.06
CA MET A 220 11.57 -8.80 7.45
C MET A 220 11.13 -10.09 8.17
N GLY A 221 11.12 -11.24 7.51
CA GLY A 221 10.67 -12.50 8.10
C GLY A 221 9.15 -12.61 8.29
N LEU A 222 8.36 -11.81 7.55
CA LEU A 222 6.90 -11.70 7.74
C LEU A 222 6.09 -12.59 6.76
N GLY A 223 6.76 -13.45 5.98
CA GLY A 223 6.12 -14.29 4.97
C GLY A 223 5.08 -15.25 5.53
N ASP A 224 5.38 -15.86 6.67
CA ASP A 224 4.46 -16.82 7.32
C ASP A 224 3.24 -16.11 7.91
N GLN A 225 3.41 -14.91 8.46
CA GLN A 225 2.31 -14.15 9.05
C GLN A 225 1.29 -13.69 7.99
N ILE A 226 1.73 -13.16 6.85
CA ILE A 226 0.80 -12.80 5.77
C ILE A 226 0.11 -14.03 5.17
N THR A 227 0.83 -15.16 5.10
CA THR A 227 0.26 -16.42 4.61
C THR A 227 -0.79 -16.95 5.59
N ALA A 228 -0.50 -16.95 6.87
CA ALA A 228 -1.46 -17.34 7.91
C ALA A 228 -2.69 -16.43 7.91
N LEU A 229 -2.50 -15.11 7.81
CA LEU A 229 -3.60 -14.16 7.70
C LEU A 229 -4.48 -14.41 6.46
N ALA A 230 -3.87 -14.66 5.31
CA ALA A 230 -4.61 -14.99 4.08
C ALA A 230 -5.45 -16.27 4.25
N ARG A 231 -4.92 -17.27 4.96
CA ARG A 231 -5.64 -18.53 5.26
C ARG A 231 -6.78 -18.38 6.25
N LEU A 232 -6.74 -17.37 7.12
CA LEU A 232 -7.91 -17.01 7.93
C LEU A 232 -9.04 -16.40 7.10
N CYS A 233 -8.72 -15.85 5.91
CA CYS A 233 -9.67 -15.17 5.05
C CYS A 233 -10.12 -16.00 3.85
N SER A 234 -9.36 -17.01 3.42
CA SER A 234 -9.72 -17.88 2.30
C SER A 234 -9.23 -19.31 2.52
N ASN A 235 -10.12 -20.28 2.20
CA ASN A 235 -9.79 -21.70 2.22
C ASN A 235 -8.89 -22.12 1.05
N ASN A 236 -8.77 -21.28 0.01
CA ASN A 236 -8.06 -21.58 -1.24
C ASN A 236 -7.01 -20.51 -1.55
N VAL A 237 -5.91 -20.48 -0.79
CA VAL A 237 -4.80 -19.54 -0.98
C VAL A 237 -3.74 -20.15 -1.89
N PHE A 238 -3.49 -19.53 -3.03
CA PHE A 238 -2.44 -19.89 -3.99
C PHE A 238 -1.28 -18.89 -3.93
N ILE A 239 -0.08 -19.35 -3.67
CA ILE A 239 1.14 -18.56 -3.75
C ILE A 239 1.86 -18.94 -5.04
N PRO A 240 1.97 -18.00 -6.03
CA PRO A 240 2.63 -18.31 -7.30
C PRO A 240 4.08 -18.72 -7.13
N GLU A 241 4.46 -19.80 -7.79
CA GLU A 241 5.82 -20.32 -7.79
C GLU A 241 6.74 -19.49 -8.71
N GLU A 242 8.01 -19.39 -8.38
CA GLU A 242 9.02 -18.67 -9.15
C GLU A 242 8.68 -17.17 -9.40
N VAL A 243 7.81 -16.59 -8.56
CA VAL A 243 7.47 -15.16 -8.54
C VAL A 243 8.03 -14.57 -7.24
N GLY A 244 9.35 -14.42 -7.18
CA GLY A 244 10.03 -13.97 -5.96
C GLY A 244 9.99 -12.47 -5.74
N CYS A 245 9.95 -11.68 -6.83
CA CYS A 245 9.91 -10.23 -6.83
C CYS A 245 9.01 -9.76 -7.99
N CYS A 246 8.24 -8.70 -7.76
CA CYS A 246 7.43 -8.11 -8.83
C CYS A 246 8.27 -7.39 -9.91
N GLY A 247 9.55 -7.11 -9.67
CA GLY A 247 10.41 -6.40 -10.60
C GLY A 247 10.12 -4.91 -10.76
N PHE A 248 9.20 -4.35 -9.96
CA PHE A 248 8.82 -2.94 -10.05
C PHE A 248 9.87 -2.00 -9.45
N ALA A 249 10.62 -2.46 -8.45
CA ALA A 249 11.76 -1.76 -7.85
C ALA A 249 11.48 -0.27 -7.52
N GLY A 250 10.49 0.00 -6.70
CA GLY A 250 10.05 1.36 -6.36
C GLY A 250 9.26 2.00 -7.49
N ASP A 251 9.84 2.98 -8.19
CA ASP A 251 9.24 3.69 -9.33
C ASP A 251 9.77 3.23 -10.69
N LYS A 252 10.78 2.34 -10.72
CA LYS A 252 11.43 1.90 -11.96
C LYS A 252 10.49 1.15 -12.89
N GLY A 253 9.48 0.47 -12.37
CA GLY A 253 8.49 -0.19 -13.22
C GLY A 253 7.68 0.74 -14.12
N PHE A 254 7.66 2.05 -13.85
CA PHE A 254 7.06 3.04 -14.74
C PHE A 254 8.00 3.47 -15.88
N THR A 255 9.32 3.38 -15.68
CA THR A 255 10.34 3.78 -16.66
C THR A 255 11.02 2.57 -17.32
N HIS A 256 10.97 1.41 -16.70
CA HIS A 256 11.54 0.15 -17.17
C HIS A 256 10.52 -0.99 -17.03
N PRO A 257 9.36 -0.91 -17.72
CA PRO A 257 8.29 -1.91 -17.60
C PRO A 257 8.72 -3.30 -18.05
N GLU A 258 9.74 -3.43 -18.90
CA GLU A 258 10.31 -4.69 -19.36
C GLU A 258 10.90 -5.52 -18.20
N VAL A 259 11.47 -4.87 -17.19
CA VAL A 259 11.99 -5.56 -15.99
C VAL A 259 10.85 -6.19 -15.19
N ASN A 260 9.76 -5.45 -15.01
CA ASN A 260 8.56 -5.95 -14.35
C ASN A 260 7.91 -7.09 -15.15
N ALA A 261 7.76 -6.93 -16.47
CA ALA A 261 7.21 -7.96 -17.35
C ALA A 261 8.04 -9.24 -17.30
N TYR A 262 9.38 -9.14 -17.34
CA TYR A 262 10.26 -10.31 -17.26
C TYR A 262 10.16 -11.00 -15.91
N ALA A 263 10.18 -10.27 -14.81
CA ALA A 263 10.06 -10.83 -13.47
C ALA A 263 8.75 -11.60 -13.26
N LEU A 264 7.66 -11.14 -13.88
CA LEU A 264 6.32 -11.71 -13.75
C LEU A 264 5.88 -12.60 -14.92
N ARG A 265 6.79 -12.96 -15.86
CA ARG A 265 6.45 -13.76 -17.05
C ARG A 265 5.81 -15.11 -16.76
N LYS A 266 6.06 -15.68 -15.57
CA LYS A 266 5.49 -16.96 -15.13
C LYS A 266 4.17 -16.81 -14.33
N LEU A 267 3.76 -15.58 -14.01
CA LEU A 267 2.58 -15.33 -13.16
C LEU A 267 1.28 -15.65 -13.87
N LYS A 268 1.04 -15.02 -15.03
CA LYS A 268 -0.23 -15.14 -15.76
C LYS A 268 -0.63 -16.59 -16.07
N PRO A 269 0.25 -17.46 -16.60
CA PRO A 269 -0.11 -18.85 -16.87
C PRO A 269 -0.53 -19.63 -15.61
N GLN A 270 0.06 -19.33 -14.46
CA GLN A 270 -0.32 -19.97 -13.19
C GLN A 270 -1.68 -19.51 -12.70
N ILE A 271 -1.97 -18.21 -12.81
CA ILE A 271 -3.28 -17.62 -12.47
C ILE A 271 -4.39 -18.22 -13.32
N GLU A 272 -4.19 -18.28 -14.63
CA GLU A 272 -5.16 -18.86 -15.58
C GLU A 272 -5.41 -20.36 -15.30
N LYS A 273 -4.35 -21.14 -15.07
CA LYS A 273 -4.45 -22.57 -14.74
C LYS A 273 -5.25 -22.84 -13.45
N LYS A 274 -5.19 -21.90 -12.49
CA LYS A 274 -5.87 -22.01 -11.19
C LYS A 274 -7.25 -21.34 -11.17
N HIS A 275 -7.67 -20.71 -12.26
CA HIS A 275 -8.93 -19.97 -12.38
C HIS A 275 -9.11 -18.95 -11.24
N ILE A 276 -8.09 -18.13 -11.03
CA ILE A 276 -8.08 -17.13 -9.97
C ILE A 276 -8.48 -15.76 -10.55
N ASP A 277 -9.42 -15.09 -9.92
CA ASP A 277 -9.97 -13.81 -10.38
C ASP A 277 -9.37 -12.59 -9.65
N ILE A 278 -8.76 -12.80 -8.49
CA ILE A 278 -8.22 -11.73 -7.67
C ILE A 278 -6.93 -12.14 -6.96
N GLY A 279 -5.99 -11.19 -6.86
CA GLY A 279 -4.75 -11.36 -6.11
C GLY A 279 -4.57 -10.31 -5.03
N TYR A 280 -3.78 -10.67 -4.02
CA TYR A 280 -3.48 -9.79 -2.89
C TYR A 280 -1.98 -9.63 -2.69
N SER A 281 -1.58 -8.44 -2.25
CA SER A 281 -0.20 -8.09 -1.91
C SER A 281 -0.19 -7.04 -0.80
N ASN A 282 0.92 -6.38 -0.53
CA ASN A 282 1.06 -5.36 0.51
C ASN A 282 2.02 -4.23 0.13
N SER A 283 2.08 -3.94 -1.16
CA SER A 283 2.84 -2.81 -1.69
C SER A 283 2.18 -2.28 -2.96
N ARG A 284 1.81 -1.01 -2.96
CA ARG A 284 1.09 -0.36 -4.07
C ARG A 284 1.79 -0.54 -5.41
N THR A 285 3.11 -0.39 -5.47
CA THR A 285 3.85 -0.55 -6.73
C THR A 285 3.90 -2.01 -7.19
N CYS A 286 3.98 -2.96 -6.25
CA CYS A 286 3.84 -4.38 -6.60
C CYS A 286 2.43 -4.68 -7.12
N GLU A 287 1.38 -4.15 -6.48
CA GLU A 287 -0.01 -4.32 -6.92
C GLU A 287 -0.20 -3.84 -8.37
N ILE A 288 0.34 -2.67 -8.71
CA ILE A 288 0.31 -2.13 -10.09
C ILE A 288 1.00 -3.10 -11.06
N GLY A 289 2.23 -3.50 -10.73
CA GLY A 289 3.02 -4.39 -11.58
C GLY A 289 2.40 -5.78 -11.76
N LEU A 290 1.89 -6.36 -10.68
CA LEU A 290 1.20 -7.65 -10.68
C LEU A 290 -0.08 -7.58 -11.51
N THR A 291 -0.92 -6.55 -11.31
CA THR A 291 -2.15 -6.34 -12.09
C THR A 291 -1.84 -6.19 -13.59
N THR A 292 -0.79 -5.44 -13.93
CA THR A 292 -0.40 -5.22 -15.33
C THR A 292 -0.01 -6.52 -16.05
N ASN A 293 0.60 -7.48 -15.33
CA ASN A 293 1.21 -8.66 -15.94
C ASN A 293 0.46 -9.99 -15.64
N SER A 294 -0.54 -10.00 -14.76
CA SER A 294 -1.25 -11.23 -14.39
C SER A 294 -2.56 -11.44 -15.17
N GLY A 295 -3.17 -10.36 -15.66
CA GLY A 295 -4.51 -10.38 -16.23
C GLY A 295 -5.66 -10.25 -15.22
N ILE A 296 -5.35 -10.24 -13.91
CA ILE A 296 -6.31 -10.05 -12.82
C ILE A 296 -5.93 -8.82 -11.97
N ALA A 297 -6.87 -8.31 -11.18
CA ALA A 297 -6.56 -7.27 -10.21
C ALA A 297 -5.75 -7.81 -9.03
N TYR A 298 -4.67 -7.12 -8.67
CA TYR A 298 -3.98 -7.28 -7.39
C TYR A 298 -4.19 -6.04 -6.54
N VAL A 299 -4.64 -6.25 -5.30
CA VAL A 299 -4.92 -5.20 -4.33
C VAL A 299 -4.27 -5.51 -2.98
N SER A 300 -4.34 -4.59 -2.02
CA SER A 300 -3.80 -4.85 -0.68
C SER A 300 -4.57 -5.97 0.03
N ILE A 301 -3.84 -6.80 0.80
CA ILE A 301 -4.45 -7.83 1.66
C ILE A 301 -5.44 -7.26 2.68
N VAL A 302 -5.33 -5.99 3.01
CA VAL A 302 -6.27 -5.29 3.91
C VAL A 302 -7.70 -5.35 3.40
N TYR A 303 -7.90 -5.31 2.09
CA TYR A 303 -9.24 -5.44 1.49
C TYR A 303 -9.83 -6.83 1.73
N LEU A 304 -9.03 -7.88 1.54
CA LEU A 304 -9.45 -9.26 1.83
C LEU A 304 -9.88 -9.39 3.29
N VAL A 305 -9.06 -8.90 4.21
CA VAL A 305 -9.34 -8.97 5.65
C VAL A 305 -10.62 -8.21 6.00
N ASP A 306 -10.81 -7.00 5.47
CA ASP A 306 -12.02 -6.23 5.76
C ASP A 306 -13.28 -6.91 5.22
N GLN A 307 -13.21 -7.51 4.03
CA GLN A 307 -14.32 -8.26 3.42
C GLN A 307 -14.68 -9.55 4.20
N CYS A 308 -13.65 -10.24 4.73
CA CYS A 308 -13.82 -11.52 5.41
C CYS A 308 -13.99 -11.40 6.93
N THR A 309 -14.16 -10.18 7.48
CA THR A 309 -14.27 -10.01 8.93
C THR A 309 -15.49 -9.19 9.34
N LEU A 310 -16.05 -9.55 10.48
CA LEU A 310 -17.03 -8.76 11.23
C LEU A 310 -16.43 -8.30 12.55
N LYS A 311 -17.03 -7.27 13.16
CA LYS A 311 -16.73 -6.91 14.54
C LYS A 311 -17.12 -8.08 15.43
N LYS A 312 -16.18 -8.56 16.26
CA LYS A 312 -16.50 -9.59 17.25
C LYS A 312 -17.38 -8.99 18.33
N GLU A 313 -18.55 -9.55 18.55
CA GLU A 313 -19.41 -9.15 19.66
C GLU A 313 -18.76 -9.59 20.98
N LYS A 314 -18.78 -8.72 21.99
CA LYS A 314 -18.36 -9.11 23.34
C LYS A 314 -19.46 -10.02 23.92
N ILE A 315 -19.11 -11.27 24.16
CA ILE A 315 -19.95 -12.21 24.93
C ILE A 315 -19.90 -11.82 26.40
#